data_1efb1a01f4d073ade0eba7d786ad9e32
#
_entry.id   1efb1a01f4d073ade0eba7d786ad9e32
#
_cell.length_a   1.000
_cell.length_b   1.000
_cell.length_c   1.000
_cell.angle_alpha   90.00
_cell.angle_beta   90.00
_cell.angle_gamma   90.00
#
_symmetry.space_group_name_H-M   'P 1'
#
loop_
_entity.id
_entity.type
_entity.pdbx_description
1 polymer ?
#
loop_
_entity_poly.entity_id
_entity_poly.type
_entity_poly.pdbx_seq_one_letter_code
_entity_poly.pdbx_strand_id
1 'polypeptide(L)'
;MGGLVIKEAFIFAHDSEEMKPLVRRICAIFFLATPHQGSDLAQTLDRLLQVVSGTRPFVQDLFPGSPALESINEKFPHLCGNLQLSSFYENKPMNYVFGRGLIVDKTSAVMNYVNERKMYL
;
A
#
# COMPACT_ATOMS: atom_id res chain seq x y z
N MET A 1 -3.81 3.77 2.52
CA MET A 1 -4.88 3.12 1.73
C MET A 1 -4.70 3.29 0.22
N GLY A 2 -4.44 4.49 -0.29
CA GLY A 2 -4.29 4.75 -1.73
C GLY A 2 -3.30 3.85 -2.46
N GLY A 3 -2.21 3.45 -1.82
CA GLY A 3 -1.24 2.54 -2.41
C GLY A 3 -1.77 1.11 -2.67
N LEU A 4 -2.69 0.62 -1.84
CA LEU A 4 -3.35 -0.67 -2.09
C LEU A 4 -4.36 -0.57 -3.24
N VAL A 5 -5.07 0.55 -3.32
CA VAL A 5 -5.99 0.83 -4.44
C VAL A 5 -5.24 0.88 -5.77
N ILE A 6 -4.06 1.51 -5.79
CA ILE A 6 -3.21 1.59 -6.98
C ILE A 6 -2.71 0.19 -7.41
N LYS A 7 -2.31 -0.65 -6.46
CA LYS A 7 -1.90 -2.03 -6.76
C LYS A 7 -3.04 -2.82 -7.40
N GLU A 8 -4.24 -2.76 -6.80
CA GLU A 8 -5.41 -3.45 -7.32
C GLU A 8 -5.83 -2.92 -8.69
N ALA A 9 -5.83 -1.59 -8.88
CA ALA A 9 -6.12 -0.98 -10.18
C ALA A 9 -5.11 -1.40 -11.25
N PHE A 10 -3.83 -1.53 -10.89
CA PHE A 10 -2.79 -2.00 -11.81
C PHE A 10 -2.99 -3.45 -12.21
N ILE A 11 -3.32 -4.33 -11.23
CA ILE A 11 -3.64 -5.75 -11.49
C ILE A 11 -4.85 -5.84 -12.44
N PHE A 12 -5.94 -5.14 -12.11
CA PHE A 12 -7.15 -5.11 -12.92
C PHE A 12 -6.88 -4.64 -14.36
N ALA A 13 -6.12 -3.56 -14.51
CA ALA A 13 -5.77 -3.01 -15.82
C ALA A 13 -4.87 -3.96 -16.63
N HIS A 14 -3.98 -4.70 -15.95
CA HIS A 14 -3.12 -5.68 -16.58
C HIS A 14 -3.92 -6.88 -17.15
N ASP A 15 -4.98 -7.29 -16.46
CA ASP A 15 -5.85 -8.39 -16.86
C ASP A 15 -6.86 -7.99 -17.97
N SER A 16 -7.04 -6.68 -18.20
CA SER A 16 -7.95 -6.14 -19.21
C SER A 16 -7.24 -5.87 -20.53
N GLU A 17 -7.68 -6.52 -21.60
CA GLU A 17 -7.14 -6.27 -22.96
C GLU A 17 -7.27 -4.82 -23.39
N GLU A 18 -8.38 -4.17 -23.05
CA GLU A 18 -8.65 -2.76 -23.37
C GLU A 18 -7.65 -1.81 -22.67
N MET A 19 -7.22 -2.15 -21.45
CA MET A 19 -6.34 -1.30 -20.66
C MET A 19 -4.85 -1.61 -20.83
N LYS A 20 -4.47 -2.67 -21.51
CA LYS A 20 -3.06 -3.02 -21.79
C LYS A 20 -2.24 -1.86 -22.38
N PRO A 21 -2.75 -1.05 -23.33
CA PRO A 21 -1.99 0.08 -23.85
C PRO A 21 -1.69 1.15 -22.78
N LEU A 22 -2.58 1.33 -21.80
CA LEU A 22 -2.39 2.23 -20.67
C LEU A 22 -1.32 1.67 -19.72
N VAL A 23 -1.43 0.40 -19.36
CA VAL A 23 -0.48 -0.28 -18.46
C VAL A 23 0.95 -0.15 -19.00
N ARG A 24 1.16 -0.31 -20.30
CA ARG A 24 2.48 -0.19 -20.95
C ARG A 24 3.09 1.20 -20.85
N ARG A 25 2.31 2.23 -20.55
CA ARG A 25 2.76 3.62 -20.37
C ARG A 25 3.14 3.92 -18.92
N ILE A 26 2.74 3.07 -17.98
CA ILE A 26 3.10 3.21 -16.57
C ILE A 26 4.52 2.66 -16.41
N CYS A 27 5.49 3.52 -16.13
CA CYS A 27 6.88 3.14 -15.95
C CYS A 27 7.36 3.20 -14.50
N ALA A 28 6.65 3.93 -13.65
CA ALA A 28 7.00 4.06 -12.24
C ALA A 28 5.77 4.23 -11.34
N ILE A 29 5.87 3.74 -10.10
CA ILE A 29 4.89 3.97 -9.04
C ILE A 29 5.63 4.43 -7.78
N PHE A 30 5.14 5.51 -7.18
CA PHE A 30 5.66 6.07 -5.94
C PHE A 30 4.65 5.82 -4.81
N PHE A 31 5.09 5.12 -3.77
CA PHE A 31 4.29 4.83 -2.58
C PHE A 31 4.72 5.76 -1.44
N LEU A 32 3.82 6.59 -0.97
CA LEU A 32 4.07 7.54 0.12
C LEU A 32 3.41 6.98 1.38
N ALA A 33 4.21 6.58 2.36
CA ALA A 33 3.76 6.04 3.64
C ALA A 33 2.61 5.01 3.48
N THR A 34 2.76 4.11 2.52
CA THR A 34 1.75 3.07 2.26
C THR A 34 2.07 1.83 3.08
N PRO A 35 1.18 1.37 3.97
CA PRO A 35 1.36 0.10 4.67
C PRO A 35 1.11 -1.06 3.69
N HIS A 36 2.17 -1.77 3.32
CA HIS A 36 2.11 -2.89 2.39
C HIS A 36 1.97 -4.24 3.08
N GLN A 37 2.49 -4.35 4.31
CA GLN A 37 2.61 -5.61 5.05
C GLN A 37 2.34 -5.42 6.55
N GLY A 38 1.94 -6.51 7.18
CA GLY A 38 2.11 -6.75 8.61
C GLY A 38 1.01 -6.26 9.55
N SER A 39 1.27 -6.46 10.83
CA SER A 39 0.41 -6.07 11.96
C SER A 39 0.13 -4.55 12.01
N ASP A 40 1.02 -3.75 11.45
CA ASP A 40 0.89 -2.29 11.47
C ASP A 40 -0.21 -1.80 10.53
N LEU A 41 -0.60 -2.60 9.53
CA LEU A 41 -1.77 -2.29 8.72
C LEU A 41 -3.04 -2.27 9.58
N ALA A 42 -3.22 -3.23 10.49
CA ALA A 42 -4.34 -3.25 11.43
C ALA A 42 -4.31 -2.05 12.36
N GLN A 43 -3.15 -1.71 12.94
CA GLN A 43 -3.00 -0.55 13.82
C GLN A 43 -3.23 0.77 13.07
N THR A 44 -2.76 0.87 11.84
CA THR A 44 -2.98 2.05 11.00
C THR A 44 -4.46 2.18 10.65
N LEU A 45 -5.13 1.08 10.35
CA LEU A 45 -6.57 1.05 10.11
C LEU A 45 -7.37 1.42 11.36
N ASP A 46 -7.03 0.88 12.52
CA ASP A 46 -7.68 1.23 13.79
C ASP A 46 -7.56 2.72 14.09
N ARG A 47 -6.38 3.32 13.87
CA ARG A 47 -6.17 4.77 14.04
C ARG A 47 -6.99 5.58 13.04
N LEU A 48 -7.06 5.15 11.79
CA LEU A 48 -7.88 5.81 10.76
C LEU A 48 -9.37 5.68 11.08
N LEU A 49 -9.81 4.54 11.62
CA LEU A 49 -11.20 4.30 12.01
C LEU A 49 -11.63 5.12 13.23
N GLN A 50 -10.73 5.37 14.18
CA GLN A 50 -10.99 6.25 15.31
C GLN A 50 -11.26 7.71 14.87
N VAL A 51 -10.69 8.13 13.75
CA VAL A 51 -10.90 9.47 13.18
C VAL A 51 -12.16 9.54 12.31
N VAL A 52 -12.53 8.43 11.69
CA VAL A 52 -13.73 8.35 10.82
C VAL A 52 -14.81 7.58 11.54
N SER A 53 -15.76 8.30 12.13
CA SER A 53 -16.94 7.70 12.78
C SER A 53 -17.75 6.88 11.79
N GLY A 54 -17.60 5.55 11.85
CA GLY A 54 -18.41 4.61 11.07
C GLY A 54 -17.58 3.52 10.39
N THR A 55 -17.99 2.28 10.61
CA THR A 55 -17.48 1.11 9.88
C THR A 55 -17.94 1.18 8.43
N ARG A 56 -16.99 1.34 7.51
CA ARG A 56 -17.27 1.23 6.08
C ARG A 56 -16.93 -0.18 5.61
N PRO A 57 -17.78 -0.82 4.77
CA PRO A 57 -17.58 -2.20 4.33
C PRO A 57 -16.19 -2.50 3.75
N PHE A 58 -15.62 -1.56 3.00
CA PHE A 58 -14.29 -1.73 2.36
C PHE A 58 -13.12 -1.81 3.36
N VAL A 59 -13.32 -1.42 4.62
CA VAL A 59 -12.26 -1.51 5.64
C VAL A 59 -11.98 -2.96 6.01
N GLN A 60 -12.99 -3.82 5.97
CA GLN A 60 -12.83 -5.26 6.24
C GLN A 60 -11.90 -5.91 5.21
N ASP A 61 -11.92 -5.45 3.96
CA ASP A 61 -11.04 -5.95 2.89
C ASP A 61 -9.57 -5.57 3.08
N LEU A 62 -9.29 -4.64 3.98
CA LEU A 62 -7.92 -4.16 4.28
C LEU A 62 -7.33 -4.79 5.55
N PHE A 63 -8.07 -5.62 6.27
CA PHE A 63 -7.52 -6.32 7.43
C PHE A 63 -6.45 -7.34 7.01
N PRO A 64 -5.39 -7.53 7.82
CA PRO A 64 -4.43 -8.60 7.63
C PRO A 64 -5.13 -9.95 7.51
N GLY A 65 -4.77 -10.74 6.48
CA GLY A 65 -5.42 -12.02 6.21
C GLY A 65 -6.74 -11.92 5.44
N SER A 66 -7.18 -10.72 5.01
CA SER A 66 -8.31 -10.63 4.10
C SER A 66 -7.94 -11.21 2.72
N PRO A 67 -8.86 -11.94 2.07
CA PRO A 67 -8.60 -12.51 0.74
C PRO A 67 -8.20 -11.46 -0.31
N ALA A 68 -8.75 -10.25 -0.21
CA ALA A 68 -8.43 -9.16 -1.11
C ALA A 68 -6.96 -8.72 -0.96
N LEU A 69 -6.50 -8.51 0.28
CA LEU A 69 -5.12 -8.10 0.55
C LEU A 69 -4.12 -9.21 0.18
N GLU A 70 -4.44 -10.46 0.47
CA GLU A 70 -3.62 -11.61 0.08
C GLU A 70 -3.50 -11.71 -1.44
N SER A 71 -4.59 -11.57 -2.17
CA SER A 71 -4.60 -11.57 -3.65
C SER A 71 -3.73 -10.45 -4.23
N ILE A 72 -3.80 -9.23 -3.67
CA ILE A 72 -2.97 -8.11 -4.10
C ILE A 72 -1.48 -8.42 -3.87
N ASN A 73 -1.13 -8.92 -2.69
CA ASN A 73 0.26 -9.20 -2.33
C ASN A 73 0.84 -10.38 -3.09
N GLU A 74 0.02 -11.32 -3.53
CA GLU A 74 0.43 -12.43 -4.38
C GLU A 74 0.62 -12.00 -5.84
N LYS A 75 -0.35 -11.28 -6.43
CA LYS A 75 -0.35 -10.97 -7.86
C LYS A 75 0.59 -9.82 -8.24
N PHE A 76 0.60 -8.74 -7.46
CA PHE A 76 1.32 -7.53 -7.80
C PHE A 76 2.83 -7.74 -8.04
N PRO A 77 3.57 -8.56 -7.24
CA PRO A 77 4.99 -8.83 -7.48
C PRO A 77 5.29 -9.42 -8.85
N HIS A 78 4.39 -10.27 -9.37
CA HIS A 78 4.57 -10.92 -10.67
C HIS A 78 4.35 -9.96 -11.85
N LEU A 79 3.57 -8.91 -11.64
CA LEU A 79 3.19 -7.97 -12.71
C LEU A 79 4.06 -6.70 -12.75
N CYS A 80 4.69 -6.33 -11.63
CA CYS A 80 5.41 -5.06 -11.49
C CYS A 80 6.89 -5.12 -11.89
N GLY A 81 7.37 -6.22 -12.50
CA GLY A 81 8.79 -6.42 -12.81
C GLY A 81 9.41 -5.35 -13.73
N ASN A 82 8.61 -4.75 -14.61
CA ASN A 82 9.05 -3.68 -15.51
C ASN A 82 8.84 -2.27 -14.94
N LEU A 83 8.27 -2.15 -13.73
CA LEU A 83 8.03 -0.87 -13.09
C LEU A 83 9.21 -0.45 -12.22
N GLN A 84 9.50 0.84 -12.20
CA GLN A 84 10.33 1.41 -11.15
C GLN A 84 9.45 1.70 -9.93
N LEU A 85 9.72 1.03 -8.82
CA LEU A 85 8.99 1.23 -7.58
C LEU A 85 9.82 2.07 -6.61
N SER A 86 9.18 3.02 -5.95
CA SER A 86 9.81 3.84 -4.93
C SER A 86 8.90 3.93 -3.70
N SER A 87 9.39 3.45 -2.57
CA SER A 87 8.66 3.48 -1.31
C SER A 87 9.28 4.50 -0.37
N PHE A 88 8.46 5.46 0.05
CA PHE A 88 8.80 6.49 1.01
C PHE A 88 8.18 6.14 2.35
N TYR A 89 8.97 6.17 3.41
CA TYR A 89 8.55 5.86 4.77
C TYR A 89 8.91 6.99 5.74
N GLU A 90 8.18 7.05 6.85
CA GLU A 90 8.44 8.04 7.90
C GLU A 90 9.68 7.67 8.70
N ASN A 91 10.56 8.65 8.94
CA ASN A 91 11.74 8.48 9.75
C ASN A 91 11.62 9.17 11.12
N LYS A 92 10.68 10.13 11.26
CA LYS A 92 10.49 10.88 12.50
C LYS A 92 9.10 10.62 13.07
N PRO A 93 9.00 10.26 14.36
CA PRO A 93 7.71 10.11 15.00
C PRO A 93 6.98 11.45 15.07
N MET A 94 5.70 11.45 14.67
CA MET A 94 4.81 12.60 14.81
C MET A 94 4.09 12.58 16.15
N ASN A 95 3.77 13.76 16.66
CA ASN A 95 2.90 13.89 17.83
C ASN A 95 1.45 13.87 17.36
N TYR A 96 0.65 12.95 17.89
CA TYR A 96 -0.78 12.90 17.69
C TYR A 96 -1.52 13.39 18.94
N VAL A 97 -2.80 13.65 18.78
CA VAL A 97 -3.67 14.06 19.91
C VAL A 97 -3.66 13.02 21.05
N PHE A 98 -3.41 11.77 20.74
CA PHE A 98 -3.38 10.66 21.70
C PHE A 98 -2.01 10.00 21.90
N GLY A 99 -0.92 10.64 21.47
CA GLY A 99 0.43 10.11 21.68
C GLY A 99 1.46 10.52 20.62
N ARG A 100 2.60 9.82 20.65
CA ARG A 100 3.71 10.02 19.71
C ARG A 100 4.05 8.70 19.03
N GLY A 101 4.19 8.69 17.72
CA GLY A 101 4.58 7.48 16.97
C GLY A 101 4.73 7.72 15.49
N LEU A 102 5.10 6.69 14.76
CA LEU A 102 5.06 6.65 13.29
C LEU A 102 3.67 6.18 12.85
N ILE A 103 3.14 6.76 11.77
CA ILE A 103 1.88 6.28 11.16
C ILE A 103 2.17 4.99 10.41
N VAL A 104 3.25 4.99 9.62
CA VAL A 104 3.71 3.82 8.88
C VAL A 104 5.22 3.74 9.02
N ASP A 105 5.71 2.71 9.66
CA ASP A 105 7.14 2.48 9.82
C ASP A 105 7.77 1.91 8.53
N LYS A 106 9.11 1.80 8.54
CA LYS A 106 9.87 1.27 7.42
C LYS A 106 9.46 -0.16 7.06
N THR A 107 9.22 -1.03 8.04
CA THR A 107 8.93 -2.44 7.80
C THR A 107 7.60 -2.64 7.10
N SER A 108 6.61 -1.83 7.44
CA SER A 108 5.29 -1.83 6.81
C SER A 108 5.29 -1.14 5.45
N ALA A 109 6.07 -0.05 5.29
CA ALA A 109 6.06 0.77 4.08
C ALA A 109 6.89 0.19 2.93
N VAL A 110 7.72 -0.81 3.18
CA VAL A 110 8.66 -1.37 2.21
C VAL A 110 8.19 -2.75 1.78
N MET A 111 8.13 -2.98 0.46
CA MET A 111 7.71 -4.27 -0.12
C MET A 111 8.86 -5.29 -0.21
N ASN A 112 10.11 -4.82 -0.16
CA ASN A 112 11.33 -5.64 -0.35
C ASN A 112 11.44 -6.29 -1.74
N TYR A 113 10.92 -5.65 -2.77
CA TYR A 113 11.09 -6.11 -4.15
C TYR A 113 12.45 -5.69 -4.72
N VAL A 114 12.97 -6.47 -5.68
CA VAL A 114 14.29 -6.24 -6.30
C VAL A 114 14.35 -4.87 -7.01
N ASN A 115 13.26 -4.44 -7.62
CA ASN A 115 13.14 -3.18 -8.36
C ASN A 115 12.63 -2.01 -7.50
N GLU A 116 12.61 -2.16 -6.18
CA GLU A 116 12.14 -1.13 -5.26
C GLU A 116 13.28 -0.26 -4.74
N ARG A 117 13.13 1.06 -4.85
CA ARG A 117 13.95 2.05 -4.15
C ARG A 117 13.28 2.46 -2.85
N LYS A 118 14.05 2.46 -1.77
CA LYS A 118 13.59 2.77 -0.41
C LYS A 118 14.15 4.13 -0.01
N MET A 119 13.26 5.05 0.34
CA MET A 119 13.62 6.42 0.73
C MET A 119 12.86 6.81 2.00
N TYR A 120 13.50 7.59 2.87
CA TYR A 120 12.85 8.15 4.05
C TYR A 120 12.38 9.59 3.78
N LEU A 121 11.28 9.94 4.41
CA LEU A 121 10.73 11.31 4.42
C LEU A 121 11.30 12.11 5.59
#